data_23aee41c2947f611f42a3c86859110d5
#
_entry.id   23aee41c2947f611f42a3c86859110d5
#
_cell.length_a   1.000
_cell.length_b   1.000
_cell.length_c   1.000
_cell.angle_alpha   90.00
_cell.angle_beta   90.00
_cell.angle_gamma   90.00
#
_symmetry.space_group_name_H-M   'P 1'
#
loop_
_entity.id
_entity.type
_entity.pdbx_description
1 polymer ?
#
loop_
_entity_poly.entity_id
_entity_poly.type
_entity_poly.pdbx_seq_one_letter_code
_entity_poly.pdbx_strand_id
1 'polypeptide(L)'
;MTRGRTKTAAGVARVPSILQMEAVECGAASLAMILAYYGRWIPLEELRVQCGVTRDGSNAGQLAKVARHHGLTAKGKRLEIEGIRDEASRPLILFWGFGHFVVFEGMKGNQFQLNDPAGGRRLVDEEEFSKSFTGIALQFDVGPDFEPTGAPPSLMRGVQAWLQGNRTAAVFAMLCGLLLAVPGVILPGLTGAFIDRVVQGQATSSSFWIVSGILAMLLIQGGLQLLQGFALNRLVLRMFLMQATRLANHLLDLPMRFYLQRSPGDLVQRLTSNQVIAANLGNQILLQIVGIGTAVAYAIVLILMNPLIGGLATGGALLLLVCVRFTNRRLVDRSTKVQREVGRQYGVLMSMLRSIRELKATSREAEAFGQWAGYQAKGVNAQQSVSRLNAWLDAAPVLLQGVIVYGLVLTLGGWEVMEGR
;
A
#
# COMPACT_ATOMS: atom_id res chain seq x y z
N MET A 1 -8.84 -29.47 7.55
CA MET A 1 -9.02 -28.36 8.50
C MET A 1 -9.40 -27.12 7.72
N THR A 2 -10.70 -26.84 7.63
CA THR A 2 -11.34 -25.75 6.89
C THR A 2 -11.06 -24.41 7.59
N ARG A 3 -9.97 -23.73 7.24
CA ARG A 3 -9.73 -22.36 7.67
C ARG A 3 -10.60 -21.41 6.87
N GLY A 4 -11.64 -20.93 7.52
CA GLY A 4 -12.05 -19.56 7.48
C GLY A 4 -13.20 -19.13 6.60
N ARG A 5 -14.39 -19.53 6.91
CA ARG A 5 -15.54 -18.65 6.77
C ARG A 5 -15.43 -17.55 7.83
N THR A 6 -14.70 -16.46 7.57
CA THR A 6 -14.74 -15.28 8.45
C THR A 6 -16.03 -14.50 8.15
N LYS A 7 -17.12 -14.89 8.80
CA LYS A 7 -18.26 -14.00 8.98
C LYS A 7 -17.83 -12.95 10.01
N THR A 8 -17.95 -11.67 9.68
CA THR A 8 -17.96 -10.64 10.72
C THR A 8 -19.25 -10.77 11.53
N ALA A 9 -19.25 -10.32 12.78
CA ALA A 9 -20.41 -10.38 13.69
C ALA A 9 -21.70 -9.74 13.13
N ALA A 10 -21.68 -9.09 11.98
CA ALA A 10 -22.77 -8.42 11.29
C ALA A 10 -23.28 -9.14 10.04
N GLY A 11 -22.96 -10.44 9.83
CA GLY A 11 -23.47 -11.18 8.66
C GLY A 11 -22.82 -10.84 7.31
N VAL A 12 -21.80 -9.99 7.28
CA VAL A 12 -21.09 -9.58 6.06
C VAL A 12 -19.98 -10.56 5.72
N ALA A 13 -19.95 -11.08 4.48
CA ALA A 13 -18.87 -11.90 3.98
C ALA A 13 -17.62 -11.05 3.72
N ARG A 14 -16.48 -11.42 4.29
CA ARG A 14 -15.22 -10.68 4.04
C ARG A 14 -14.51 -11.28 2.84
N VAL A 15 -14.80 -10.76 1.65
CA VAL A 15 -14.19 -11.21 0.39
C VAL A 15 -12.86 -10.48 0.17
N PRO A 16 -11.76 -11.15 -0.21
CA PRO A 16 -10.52 -10.47 -0.56
C PRO A 16 -10.75 -9.49 -1.73
N SER A 17 -10.28 -8.25 -1.62
CA SER A 17 -10.35 -7.29 -2.73
C SER A 17 -9.26 -7.60 -3.75
N ILE A 18 -9.67 -7.86 -5.00
CA ILE A 18 -8.78 -8.03 -6.15
C ILE A 18 -9.21 -6.98 -7.18
N LEU A 19 -8.35 -5.98 -7.41
CA LEU A 19 -8.64 -4.91 -8.32
C LEU A 19 -8.41 -5.35 -9.76
N GLN A 20 -9.32 -4.96 -10.66
CA GLN A 20 -9.10 -5.10 -12.10
C GLN A 20 -7.97 -4.19 -12.56
N MET A 21 -7.18 -4.66 -13.49
CA MET A 21 -6.12 -3.87 -14.11
C MET A 21 -6.60 -3.12 -15.35
N GLU A 22 -7.58 -3.70 -16.07
CA GLU A 22 -8.21 -3.11 -17.24
C GLU A 22 -9.73 -3.00 -17.08
N ALA A 23 -10.34 -2.06 -17.79
CA ALA A 23 -11.77 -1.78 -17.67
C ALA A 23 -12.66 -2.99 -17.98
N VAL A 24 -12.19 -3.90 -18.84
CA VAL A 24 -12.92 -5.09 -19.31
C VAL A 24 -12.77 -6.32 -18.41
N GLU A 25 -11.98 -6.26 -17.36
CA GLU A 25 -11.63 -7.40 -16.49
C GLU A 25 -12.55 -7.54 -15.27
N CYS A 26 -13.56 -6.70 -15.12
CA CYS A 26 -14.42 -6.68 -13.92
C CYS A 26 -15.02 -8.05 -13.59
N GLY A 27 -15.46 -8.83 -14.57
CA GLY A 27 -16.00 -10.17 -14.38
C GLY A 27 -14.94 -11.17 -13.87
N ALA A 28 -13.77 -11.21 -14.52
CA ALA A 28 -12.68 -12.09 -14.11
C ALA A 28 -12.15 -11.73 -12.70
N ALA A 29 -12.03 -10.44 -12.39
CA ALA A 29 -11.62 -9.96 -11.07
C ALA A 29 -12.67 -10.30 -9.99
N SER A 30 -13.96 -10.14 -10.28
CA SER A 30 -15.05 -10.55 -9.38
C SER A 30 -15.02 -12.06 -9.12
N LEU A 31 -14.78 -12.87 -10.15
CA LEU A 31 -14.65 -14.32 -9.98
C LEU A 31 -13.39 -14.68 -9.17
N ALA A 32 -12.25 -14.01 -9.39
CA ALA A 32 -11.05 -14.17 -8.59
C ALA A 32 -11.31 -13.91 -7.10
N MET A 33 -12.08 -12.86 -6.78
CA MET A 33 -12.50 -12.54 -5.41
C MET A 33 -13.32 -13.67 -4.79
N ILE A 34 -14.28 -14.24 -5.52
CA ILE A 34 -15.11 -15.37 -5.05
C ILE A 34 -14.27 -16.63 -4.81
N LEU A 35 -13.41 -16.98 -5.76
CA LEU A 35 -12.50 -18.14 -5.63
C LEU A 35 -11.57 -17.96 -4.41
N ALA A 36 -10.99 -16.78 -4.24
CA ALA A 36 -10.15 -16.44 -3.11
C ALA A 36 -10.90 -16.48 -1.77
N TYR A 37 -12.18 -16.09 -1.74
CA TYR A 37 -13.04 -16.19 -0.56
C TYR A 37 -13.21 -17.65 -0.10
N TYR A 38 -13.35 -18.57 -1.05
CA TYR A 38 -13.40 -20.01 -0.75
C TYR A 38 -12.03 -20.66 -0.54
N GLY A 39 -10.93 -19.92 -0.72
CA GLY A 39 -9.56 -20.38 -0.46
C GLY A 39 -8.76 -20.80 -1.70
N ARG A 40 -9.29 -20.60 -2.91
CA ARG A 40 -8.58 -20.87 -4.16
C ARG A 40 -8.05 -19.57 -4.76
N TRP A 41 -6.73 -19.40 -4.74
CA TRP A 41 -6.06 -18.22 -5.24
C TRP A 41 -5.51 -18.46 -6.64
N ILE A 42 -6.09 -17.80 -7.64
CA ILE A 42 -5.69 -17.90 -9.04
C ILE A 42 -5.28 -16.49 -9.51
N PRO A 43 -4.15 -16.34 -10.22
CA PRO A 43 -3.77 -15.06 -10.79
C PRO A 43 -4.85 -14.51 -11.74
N LEU A 44 -5.07 -13.17 -11.68
CA LEU A 44 -6.11 -12.53 -12.50
C LEU A 44 -5.86 -12.74 -14.00
N GLU A 45 -4.59 -12.75 -14.42
CA GLU A 45 -4.19 -12.98 -15.80
C GLU A 45 -4.63 -14.36 -16.33
N GLU A 46 -4.54 -15.37 -15.49
CA GLU A 46 -4.98 -16.73 -15.83
C GLU A 46 -6.51 -16.79 -15.95
N LEU A 47 -7.24 -16.23 -14.98
CA LEU A 47 -8.70 -16.15 -15.02
C LEU A 47 -9.20 -15.30 -16.18
N ARG A 48 -8.48 -14.25 -16.55
CA ARG A 48 -8.80 -13.45 -17.74
C ARG A 48 -8.82 -14.30 -19.01
N VAL A 49 -7.82 -15.15 -19.19
CA VAL A 49 -7.74 -16.06 -20.35
C VAL A 49 -8.85 -17.11 -20.30
N GLN A 50 -9.06 -17.72 -19.13
CA GLN A 50 -10.07 -18.76 -18.94
C GLN A 50 -11.49 -18.22 -19.11
N CYS A 51 -11.79 -16.99 -18.63
CA CYS A 51 -13.05 -16.31 -18.81
C CYS A 51 -13.24 -15.78 -20.24
N GLY A 52 -12.26 -15.92 -21.13
CA GLY A 52 -12.34 -15.45 -22.49
C GLY A 52 -12.61 -13.94 -22.60
N VAL A 53 -11.96 -13.13 -21.75
CA VAL A 53 -12.15 -11.67 -21.73
C VAL A 53 -11.72 -11.09 -23.08
N THR A 54 -12.67 -10.42 -23.75
CA THR A 54 -12.48 -9.70 -25.02
C THR A 54 -12.49 -8.19 -24.78
N ARG A 55 -12.54 -7.40 -25.86
CA ARG A 55 -12.73 -5.93 -25.75
C ARG A 55 -14.07 -5.54 -25.11
N ASP A 56 -15.06 -6.41 -25.22
CA ASP A 56 -16.39 -6.21 -24.65
C ASP A 56 -16.54 -6.81 -23.23
N GLY A 57 -15.45 -7.33 -22.68
CA GLY A 57 -15.43 -7.96 -21.37
C GLY A 57 -15.74 -9.47 -21.42
N SER A 58 -16.30 -9.98 -20.32
CA SER A 58 -16.79 -11.35 -20.18
C SER A 58 -18.29 -11.34 -19.83
N ASN A 59 -19.01 -12.39 -20.22
CA ASN A 59 -20.42 -12.54 -19.86
C ASN A 59 -20.62 -13.44 -18.63
N ALA A 60 -21.79 -13.35 -17.99
CA ALA A 60 -22.13 -14.10 -16.79
C ALA A 60 -22.05 -15.64 -16.99
N GLY A 61 -22.40 -16.12 -18.21
CA GLY A 61 -22.30 -17.55 -18.54
C GLY A 61 -20.87 -18.06 -18.56
N GLN A 62 -19.94 -17.28 -19.09
CA GLN A 62 -18.50 -17.60 -19.07
C GLN A 62 -17.97 -17.65 -17.65
N LEU A 63 -18.32 -16.66 -16.80
CA LEU A 63 -17.93 -16.65 -15.39
C LEU A 63 -18.43 -17.89 -14.65
N ALA A 64 -19.70 -18.28 -14.86
CA ALA A 64 -20.27 -19.47 -14.27
C ALA A 64 -19.59 -20.76 -14.77
N LYS A 65 -19.24 -20.83 -16.06
CA LYS A 65 -18.51 -21.98 -16.64
C LYS A 65 -17.13 -22.14 -16.02
N VAL A 66 -16.37 -21.06 -15.91
CA VAL A 66 -15.03 -21.07 -15.31
C VAL A 66 -15.10 -21.36 -13.81
N ALA A 67 -16.08 -20.82 -13.09
CA ALA A 67 -16.30 -21.17 -11.68
C ALA A 67 -16.52 -22.68 -11.48
N ARG A 68 -17.32 -23.30 -12.33
CA ARG A 68 -17.55 -24.76 -12.29
C ARG A 68 -16.29 -25.54 -12.63
N HIS A 69 -15.50 -25.09 -13.59
CA HIS A 69 -14.21 -25.70 -13.91
C HIS A 69 -13.26 -25.73 -12.70
N HIS A 70 -13.38 -24.74 -11.82
CA HIS A 70 -12.60 -24.67 -10.57
C HIS A 70 -13.30 -25.34 -9.37
N GLY A 71 -14.32 -26.16 -9.60
CA GLY A 71 -14.99 -26.96 -8.57
C GLY A 71 -16.06 -26.21 -7.77
N LEU A 72 -16.41 -24.96 -8.12
CA LEU A 72 -17.58 -24.29 -7.55
C LEU A 72 -18.85 -24.69 -8.27
N THR A 73 -19.95 -24.74 -7.56
CA THR A 73 -21.28 -24.71 -8.20
C THR A 73 -21.65 -23.26 -8.46
N ALA A 74 -22.11 -22.94 -9.66
CA ALA A 74 -22.48 -21.59 -10.05
C ALA A 74 -23.90 -21.57 -10.60
N LYS A 75 -24.77 -20.70 -10.05
CA LYS A 75 -26.18 -20.54 -10.45
C LYS A 75 -26.44 -19.06 -10.76
N GLY A 76 -26.97 -18.79 -11.95
CA GLY A 76 -27.55 -17.47 -12.26
C GLY A 76 -28.93 -17.34 -11.63
N LYS A 77 -29.17 -16.24 -10.95
CA LYS A 77 -30.47 -15.90 -10.35
C LYS A 77 -30.93 -14.55 -10.88
N ARG A 78 -32.23 -14.43 -11.06
CA ARG A 78 -32.88 -13.12 -11.21
C ARG A 78 -33.49 -12.77 -9.87
N LEU A 79 -32.99 -11.69 -9.25
CA LEU A 79 -33.34 -11.28 -7.88
C LEU A 79 -33.80 -9.82 -7.90
N GLU A 80 -34.81 -9.55 -7.10
CA GLU A 80 -35.18 -8.20 -6.70
C GLU A 80 -34.37 -7.77 -5.47
N ILE A 81 -34.53 -6.54 -5.02
CA ILE A 81 -33.76 -5.98 -3.90
C ILE A 81 -34.00 -6.77 -2.61
N GLU A 82 -35.23 -7.16 -2.36
CA GLU A 82 -35.64 -7.99 -1.21
C GLU A 82 -34.92 -9.35 -1.26
N GLY A 83 -34.87 -9.99 -2.42
CA GLY A 83 -34.16 -11.26 -2.61
C GLY A 83 -32.66 -11.16 -2.37
N ILE A 84 -32.04 -10.00 -2.65
CA ILE A 84 -30.63 -9.74 -2.30
C ILE A 84 -30.44 -9.64 -0.78
N ARG A 85 -31.40 -9.08 -0.04
CA ARG A 85 -31.38 -9.01 1.43
C ARG A 85 -31.43 -10.40 2.06
N ASP A 86 -32.25 -11.29 1.52
CA ASP A 86 -32.37 -12.68 2.00
C ASP A 86 -31.09 -13.49 1.76
N GLU A 87 -30.38 -13.21 0.66
CA GLU A 87 -29.10 -13.84 0.32
C GLU A 87 -27.86 -13.16 0.98
N ALA A 88 -28.06 -12.20 1.88
CA ALA A 88 -27.00 -11.39 2.48
C ALA A 88 -25.92 -12.18 3.24
N SER A 89 -26.13 -13.46 3.51
CA SER A 89 -25.18 -14.34 4.22
C SER A 89 -24.06 -14.89 3.33
N ARG A 90 -24.09 -14.69 2.02
CA ARG A 90 -23.15 -15.24 1.02
C ARG A 90 -22.72 -14.18 0.02
N PRO A 91 -21.45 -14.21 -0.43
CA PRO A 91 -21.04 -13.29 -1.48
C PRO A 91 -21.66 -13.69 -2.82
N LEU A 92 -22.13 -12.69 -3.56
CA LEU A 92 -22.71 -12.83 -4.91
C LEU A 92 -21.93 -11.95 -5.89
N ILE A 93 -21.84 -12.36 -7.16
CA ILE A 93 -21.44 -11.43 -8.22
C ILE A 93 -22.72 -10.83 -8.81
N LEU A 94 -22.83 -9.51 -8.77
CA LEU A 94 -23.94 -8.76 -9.33
C LEU A 94 -23.55 -8.14 -10.67
N PHE A 95 -24.47 -8.14 -11.63
CA PHE A 95 -24.35 -7.36 -12.85
C PHE A 95 -24.86 -5.95 -12.59
N TRP A 96 -24.01 -4.97 -12.82
CA TRP A 96 -24.15 -3.59 -12.36
C TRP A 96 -24.10 -2.61 -13.51
N GLY A 97 -25.07 -1.68 -13.59
CA GLY A 97 -25.08 -0.61 -14.61
C GLY A 97 -25.00 -1.12 -16.04
N PHE A 98 -25.51 -2.32 -16.34
CA PHE A 98 -25.53 -2.99 -17.65
C PHE A 98 -24.16 -3.18 -18.33
N GLY A 99 -23.04 -2.93 -17.65
CA GLY A 99 -21.71 -3.06 -18.24
C GLY A 99 -20.60 -3.45 -17.26
N HIS A 100 -20.94 -3.75 -16.00
CA HIS A 100 -19.97 -3.99 -14.95
C HIS A 100 -20.35 -5.16 -14.04
N PHE A 101 -19.37 -5.81 -13.43
CA PHE A 101 -19.57 -6.81 -12.40
C PHE A 101 -18.99 -6.35 -11.09
N VAL A 102 -19.74 -6.50 -9.99
CA VAL A 102 -19.31 -6.19 -8.62
C VAL A 102 -19.63 -7.36 -7.70
N VAL A 103 -18.90 -7.49 -6.60
CA VAL A 103 -19.16 -8.52 -5.59
C VAL A 103 -19.95 -7.90 -4.44
N PHE A 104 -21.12 -8.45 -4.17
CA PHE A 104 -21.90 -8.14 -2.98
C PHE A 104 -21.39 -8.95 -1.81
N GLU A 105 -21.05 -8.29 -0.71
CA GLU A 105 -20.49 -8.91 0.51
C GLU A 105 -21.54 -9.09 1.62
N GLY A 106 -22.70 -8.43 1.54
CA GLY A 106 -23.74 -8.46 2.55
C GLY A 106 -24.26 -7.07 2.91
N MET A 107 -25.02 -6.98 3.99
CA MET A 107 -25.61 -5.75 4.50
C MET A 107 -24.87 -5.22 5.72
N LYS A 108 -24.67 -3.92 5.80
CA LYS A 108 -24.17 -3.23 6.99
C LYS A 108 -25.21 -2.20 7.44
N GLY A 109 -26.04 -2.59 8.41
CA GLY A 109 -27.26 -1.83 8.72
C GLY A 109 -28.20 -1.86 7.51
N ASN A 110 -28.63 -0.69 7.06
CA ASN A 110 -29.50 -0.56 5.87
C ASN A 110 -28.74 -0.32 4.55
N GLN A 111 -27.41 -0.43 4.54
CA GLN A 111 -26.58 -0.19 3.36
C GLN A 111 -26.03 -1.50 2.79
N PHE A 112 -25.95 -1.58 1.47
CA PHE A 112 -25.38 -2.70 0.71
C PHE A 112 -23.86 -2.56 0.65
N GLN A 113 -23.12 -3.56 1.13
CA GLN A 113 -21.68 -3.57 1.03
C GLN A 113 -21.24 -4.24 -0.26
N LEU A 114 -20.63 -3.46 -1.15
CA LEU A 114 -20.11 -3.92 -2.42
C LEU A 114 -18.56 -3.91 -2.38
N ASN A 115 -17.95 -4.91 -3.00
CA ASN A 115 -16.54 -4.96 -3.32
C ASN A 115 -16.41 -4.85 -4.84
N ASP A 116 -16.14 -3.64 -5.28
CA ASP A 116 -16.08 -3.28 -6.70
C ASP A 116 -14.65 -3.50 -7.22
N PRO A 117 -14.43 -4.36 -8.22
CA PRO A 117 -13.09 -4.58 -8.79
C PRO A 117 -12.47 -3.32 -9.39
N ALA A 118 -13.27 -2.34 -9.84
CA ALA A 118 -12.76 -1.06 -10.30
C ALA A 118 -12.44 -0.12 -9.14
N GLY A 119 -13.06 -0.33 -7.99
CA GLY A 119 -13.19 0.66 -6.95
C GLY A 119 -12.82 0.22 -5.55
N GLY A 120 -12.68 -1.05 -5.27
CA GLY A 120 -12.58 -1.59 -3.93
C GLY A 120 -13.93 -1.52 -3.18
N ARG A 121 -13.88 -1.71 -1.86
CA ARG A 121 -15.09 -1.75 -1.05
C ARG A 121 -15.77 -0.40 -0.95
N ARG A 122 -17.11 -0.41 -1.10
CA ARG A 122 -17.96 0.76 -0.86
C ARG A 122 -19.30 0.34 -0.25
N LEU A 123 -19.90 1.26 0.48
CA LEU A 123 -21.28 1.15 0.96
C LEU A 123 -22.17 1.94 0.02
N VAL A 124 -23.30 1.36 -0.31
CA VAL A 124 -24.27 1.90 -1.26
C VAL A 124 -25.63 1.91 -0.55
N ASP A 125 -26.34 3.01 -0.63
CA ASP A 125 -27.73 3.09 -0.16
C ASP A 125 -28.69 2.39 -1.12
N GLU A 126 -29.94 2.27 -0.73
CA GLU A 126 -30.96 1.57 -1.49
C GLU A 126 -31.29 2.29 -2.79
N GLU A 127 -31.22 3.62 -2.81
CA GLU A 127 -31.53 4.41 -3.98
C GLU A 127 -30.47 4.21 -5.09
N GLU A 128 -29.19 4.30 -4.74
CA GLU A 128 -28.08 4.02 -5.67
C GLU A 128 -28.10 2.55 -6.12
N PHE A 129 -28.40 1.62 -5.19
CA PHE A 129 -28.46 0.20 -5.48
C PHE A 129 -29.58 -0.10 -6.50
N SER A 130 -30.78 0.43 -6.28
CA SER A 130 -31.91 0.25 -7.17
C SER A 130 -31.69 0.80 -8.56
N LYS A 131 -31.01 1.95 -8.68
CA LYS A 131 -30.69 2.57 -9.98
C LYS A 131 -29.67 1.77 -10.79
N SER A 132 -28.81 1.01 -10.14
CA SER A 132 -27.66 0.40 -10.79
C SER A 132 -27.70 -1.13 -10.86
N PHE A 133 -28.42 -1.80 -9.97
CA PHE A 133 -28.56 -3.25 -10.00
C PHE A 133 -29.51 -3.68 -11.12
N THR A 134 -29.06 -4.59 -11.98
CA THR A 134 -29.80 -5.03 -13.16
C THR A 134 -30.75 -6.19 -12.92
N GLY A 135 -30.86 -6.69 -11.68
CA GLY A 135 -31.64 -7.87 -11.33
C GLY A 135 -30.90 -9.21 -11.55
N ILE A 136 -29.67 -9.20 -12.08
CA ILE A 136 -28.90 -10.42 -12.37
C ILE A 136 -27.82 -10.62 -11.30
N ALA A 137 -27.86 -11.80 -10.67
CA ALA A 137 -26.88 -12.22 -9.67
C ALA A 137 -26.34 -13.62 -9.98
N LEU A 138 -25.06 -13.84 -9.73
CA LEU A 138 -24.42 -15.15 -9.76
C LEU A 138 -24.14 -15.59 -8.33
N GLN A 139 -24.70 -16.71 -7.94
CA GLN A 139 -24.47 -17.38 -6.66
C GLN A 139 -23.46 -18.48 -6.84
N PHE A 140 -22.56 -18.63 -5.85
CA PHE A 140 -21.52 -19.64 -5.84
C PHE A 140 -21.54 -20.40 -4.52
N ASP A 141 -21.40 -21.73 -4.60
CA ASP A 141 -21.25 -22.62 -3.47
C ASP A 141 -20.08 -23.59 -3.75
N VAL A 142 -19.50 -24.14 -2.69
CA VAL A 142 -18.42 -25.13 -2.82
C VAL A 142 -19.00 -26.43 -3.38
N GLY A 143 -18.46 -26.89 -4.51
CA GLY A 143 -18.81 -28.19 -5.09
C GLY A 143 -17.95 -29.33 -4.50
N PRO A 144 -18.25 -30.59 -4.85
CA PRO A 144 -17.53 -31.76 -4.35
C PRO A 144 -16.06 -31.79 -4.79
N ASP A 145 -15.76 -31.27 -5.98
CA ASP A 145 -14.42 -31.26 -6.59
C ASP A 145 -13.61 -29.99 -6.29
N PHE A 146 -14.08 -29.17 -5.33
CA PHE A 146 -13.40 -27.93 -5.01
C PHE A 146 -12.19 -28.17 -4.11
N GLU A 147 -11.01 -27.83 -4.60
CA GLU A 147 -9.77 -27.88 -3.85
C GLU A 147 -9.23 -26.46 -3.58
N PRO A 148 -9.05 -26.08 -2.29
CA PRO A 148 -8.36 -24.84 -1.94
C PRO A 148 -6.90 -24.95 -2.36
N THR A 149 -6.46 -24.08 -3.26
CA THR A 149 -5.09 -24.07 -3.80
C THR A 149 -4.57 -22.64 -3.93
N GLY A 150 -3.24 -22.51 -4.02
CA GLY A 150 -2.60 -21.20 -4.10
C GLY A 150 -2.48 -20.52 -2.74
N ALA A 151 -1.95 -19.30 -2.75
CA ALA A 151 -1.78 -18.47 -1.56
C ALA A 151 -1.98 -17.02 -1.93
N PRO A 152 -2.44 -16.18 -0.98
CA PRO A 152 -2.59 -14.75 -1.23
C PRO A 152 -1.26 -14.13 -1.65
N PRO A 153 -1.26 -13.11 -2.52
CA PRO A 153 -0.05 -12.41 -2.89
C PRO A 153 0.63 -11.84 -1.64
N SER A 154 1.90 -12.16 -1.45
CA SER A 154 2.69 -11.75 -0.30
C SER A 154 3.69 -10.69 -0.72
N LEU A 155 3.62 -9.50 -0.10
CA LEU A 155 4.59 -8.42 -0.30
C LEU A 155 6.01 -8.89 0.01
N MET A 156 6.17 -9.73 1.06
CA MET A 156 7.48 -10.23 1.45
C MET A 156 8.12 -11.12 0.38
N ARG A 157 7.33 -11.97 -0.29
CA ARG A 157 7.81 -12.77 -1.43
C ARG A 157 8.21 -11.87 -2.61
N GLY A 158 7.44 -10.80 -2.86
CA GLY A 158 7.80 -9.79 -3.86
C GLY A 158 9.13 -9.11 -3.52
N VAL A 159 9.30 -8.62 -2.31
CA VAL A 159 10.56 -7.99 -1.85
C VAL A 159 11.73 -8.97 -1.95
N GLN A 160 11.56 -10.22 -1.52
CA GLN A 160 12.60 -11.25 -1.64
C GLN A 160 12.99 -11.52 -3.10
N ALA A 161 12.02 -11.59 -4.01
CA ALA A 161 12.28 -11.77 -5.44
C ALA A 161 13.08 -10.60 -6.03
N TRP A 162 12.79 -9.37 -5.63
CA TRP A 162 13.52 -8.19 -6.06
C TRP A 162 14.95 -8.12 -5.48
N LEU A 163 15.15 -8.63 -4.25
CA LEU A 163 16.46 -8.70 -3.60
C LEU A 163 17.31 -9.90 -4.05
N GLN A 164 16.73 -10.86 -4.82
CA GLN A 164 17.50 -11.99 -5.36
C GLN A 164 18.64 -11.48 -6.25
N GLY A 165 19.87 -11.93 -5.96
CA GLY A 165 21.09 -11.47 -6.64
C GLY A 165 21.68 -10.15 -6.12
N ASN A 166 21.00 -9.46 -5.19
CA ASN A 166 21.45 -8.19 -4.61
C ASN A 166 21.55 -8.22 -3.07
N ARG A 167 21.45 -9.40 -2.46
CA ARG A 167 21.40 -9.56 -0.99
C ARG A 167 22.63 -9.02 -0.29
N THR A 168 23.83 -9.23 -0.84
CA THR A 168 25.08 -8.73 -0.27
C THR A 168 25.12 -7.22 -0.19
N ALA A 169 24.69 -6.51 -1.24
CA ALA A 169 24.63 -5.05 -1.24
C ALA A 169 23.58 -4.52 -0.25
N ALA A 170 22.44 -5.19 -0.15
CA ALA A 170 21.40 -4.83 0.81
C ALA A 170 21.88 -5.04 2.26
N VAL A 171 22.50 -6.18 2.54
CA VAL A 171 23.08 -6.47 3.88
C VAL A 171 24.17 -5.46 4.22
N PHE A 172 25.07 -5.13 3.28
CA PHE A 172 26.10 -4.12 3.51
C PHE A 172 25.50 -2.75 3.84
N ALA A 173 24.51 -2.29 3.09
CA ALA A 173 23.83 -1.03 3.38
C ALA A 173 23.10 -1.04 4.75
N MET A 174 22.51 -2.19 5.13
CA MET A 174 21.90 -2.35 6.45
C MET A 174 22.94 -2.35 7.57
N LEU A 175 24.08 -3.00 7.38
CA LEU A 175 25.18 -2.99 8.37
C LEU A 175 25.74 -1.58 8.56
N CYS A 176 26.01 -0.84 7.48
CA CYS A 176 26.42 0.57 7.58
C CYS A 176 25.40 1.40 8.36
N GLY A 177 24.11 1.21 8.08
CA GLY A 177 23.05 1.91 8.78
C GLY A 177 22.94 1.53 10.26
N LEU A 178 23.11 0.26 10.61
CA LEU A 178 23.11 -0.19 12.00
C LEU A 178 24.33 0.36 12.77
N LEU A 179 25.49 0.40 12.11
CA LEU A 179 26.70 1.00 12.70
C LEU A 179 26.54 2.50 13.00
N LEU A 180 25.65 3.20 12.31
CA LEU A 180 25.30 4.59 12.62
C LEU A 180 24.65 4.77 14.00
N ALA A 181 24.13 3.70 14.60
CA ALA A 181 23.66 3.74 15.97
C ALA A 181 24.77 4.08 16.97
N VAL A 182 26.00 3.67 16.69
CA VAL A 182 27.16 3.89 17.59
C VAL A 182 27.46 5.39 17.77
N PRO A 183 27.76 6.16 16.71
CA PRO A 183 27.90 7.61 16.86
C PRO A 183 26.63 8.28 17.39
N GLY A 184 25.44 7.77 17.07
CA GLY A 184 24.18 8.30 17.57
C GLY A 184 23.99 8.19 19.09
N VAL A 185 24.64 7.22 19.75
CA VAL A 185 24.68 7.09 21.23
C VAL A 185 25.87 7.88 21.82
N ILE A 186 27.02 7.82 21.17
CA ILE A 186 28.27 8.40 21.74
C ILE A 186 28.28 9.94 21.65
N LEU A 187 27.77 10.51 20.56
CA LEU A 187 27.77 11.97 20.35
C LEU A 187 27.02 12.75 21.44
N PRO A 188 25.79 12.38 21.83
CA PRO A 188 25.10 13.04 22.95
C PRO A 188 25.89 12.94 24.27
N GLY A 189 26.50 11.79 24.54
CA GLY A 189 27.34 11.60 25.74
C GLY A 189 28.59 12.50 25.75
N LEU A 190 29.29 12.60 24.62
CA LEU A 190 30.41 13.52 24.47
C LEU A 190 29.99 14.98 24.58
N THR A 191 28.80 15.32 24.03
CA THR A 191 28.26 16.68 24.11
C THR A 191 27.90 17.03 25.57
N GLY A 192 27.30 16.12 26.32
CA GLY A 192 27.07 16.28 27.76
C GLY A 192 28.37 16.49 28.52
N ALA A 193 29.38 15.63 28.29
CA ALA A 193 30.70 15.75 28.93
C ALA A 193 31.39 17.07 28.56
N PHE A 194 31.20 17.60 27.35
CA PHE A 194 31.71 18.91 26.95
C PHE A 194 31.05 20.02 27.75
N ILE A 195 29.73 20.00 27.87
CA ILE A 195 28.99 21.00 28.64
C ILE A 195 29.46 20.99 30.12
N ASP A 196 29.51 19.81 30.75
CA ASP A 196 29.80 19.69 32.16
C ASP A 196 31.24 20.07 32.51
N ARG A 197 32.21 19.64 31.67
CA ARG A 197 33.64 19.83 32.00
C ARG A 197 34.23 21.13 31.46
N VAL A 198 33.76 21.59 30.30
CA VAL A 198 34.35 22.78 29.63
C VAL A 198 33.51 24.02 29.91
N VAL A 199 32.18 23.96 29.75
CA VAL A 199 31.32 25.16 29.92
C VAL A 199 31.17 25.51 31.40
N GLN A 200 31.06 24.52 32.29
CA GLN A 200 31.01 24.74 33.76
C GLN A 200 32.36 25.00 34.41
N GLY A 201 33.43 25.12 33.62
CA GLY A 201 34.74 25.63 34.06
C GLY A 201 35.63 24.66 34.84
N GLN A 202 35.34 23.36 34.86
CA GLN A 202 36.07 22.41 35.71
C GLN A 202 37.40 21.86 35.14
N ALA A 203 37.66 21.97 33.81
CA ALA A 203 38.94 21.52 33.25
C ALA A 203 39.17 22.01 31.80
N THR A 204 40.13 22.90 31.60
CA THR A 204 40.58 23.36 30.30
C THR A 204 41.45 22.36 29.54
N SER A 205 42.21 21.50 30.24
CA SER A 205 43.12 20.50 29.64
C SER A 205 42.38 19.32 28.96
N SER A 206 41.14 19.02 29.36
CA SER A 206 40.32 17.92 28.79
C SER A 206 39.53 18.34 27.56
N SER A 207 39.39 19.64 27.29
CA SER A 207 38.57 20.18 26.17
C SER A 207 39.06 19.67 24.82
N PHE A 208 40.38 19.64 24.61
CA PHE A 208 41.00 19.18 23.36
C PHE A 208 40.58 17.73 23.02
N TRP A 209 40.64 16.81 24.00
CA TRP A 209 40.28 15.41 23.77
C TRP A 209 38.80 15.20 23.53
N ILE A 210 37.93 15.95 24.20
CA ILE A 210 36.48 15.86 24.00
C ILE A 210 36.09 16.39 22.61
N VAL A 211 36.63 17.57 22.22
CA VAL A 211 36.39 18.17 20.91
C VAL A 211 36.91 17.29 19.78
N SER A 212 38.15 16.73 19.94
CA SER A 212 38.71 15.81 18.96
C SER A 212 37.88 14.51 18.85
N GLY A 213 37.36 14.01 19.97
CA GLY A 213 36.44 12.86 20.00
C GLY A 213 35.12 13.13 19.26
N ILE A 214 34.52 14.30 19.48
CA ILE A 214 33.31 14.75 18.76
C ILE A 214 33.59 14.83 17.26
N LEU A 215 34.72 15.47 16.88
CA LEU A 215 35.08 15.62 15.46
C LEU A 215 35.33 14.26 14.79
N ALA A 216 36.08 13.36 15.45
CA ALA A 216 36.29 12.02 14.95
C ALA A 216 34.98 11.24 14.76
N MET A 217 34.07 11.36 15.73
CA MET A 217 32.77 10.67 15.65
C MET A 217 31.86 11.24 14.53
N LEU A 218 31.91 12.57 14.30
CA LEU A 218 31.22 13.21 13.16
C LEU A 218 31.80 12.75 11.81
N LEU A 219 33.14 12.61 11.71
CA LEU A 219 33.77 12.08 10.50
C LEU A 219 33.40 10.62 10.24
N ILE A 220 33.35 9.78 11.28
CA ILE A 220 32.90 8.39 11.19
C ILE A 220 31.45 8.35 10.75
N GLN A 221 30.58 9.15 11.37
CA GLN A 221 29.17 9.23 11.01
C GLN A 221 28.98 9.65 9.55
N GLY A 222 29.68 10.71 9.11
CA GLY A 222 29.62 11.19 7.73
C GLY A 222 30.13 10.14 6.75
N GLY A 223 31.25 9.47 7.06
CA GLY A 223 31.79 8.38 6.26
C GLY A 223 30.84 7.19 6.12
N LEU A 224 30.22 6.75 7.23
CA LEU A 224 29.21 5.68 7.21
C LEU A 224 27.96 6.07 6.41
N GLN A 225 27.49 7.33 6.54
CA GLN A 225 26.34 7.83 5.76
C GLN A 225 26.66 7.86 4.26
N LEU A 226 27.83 8.32 3.87
CA LEU A 226 28.28 8.30 2.47
C LEU A 226 28.36 6.87 1.94
N LEU A 227 28.97 5.94 2.67
CA LEU A 227 29.05 4.53 2.28
C LEU A 227 27.68 3.90 2.14
N GLN A 228 26.77 4.15 3.07
CA GLN A 228 25.40 3.68 3.02
C GLN A 228 24.68 4.25 1.78
N GLY A 229 24.79 5.57 1.55
CA GLY A 229 24.19 6.24 0.39
C GLY A 229 24.69 5.68 -0.94
N PHE A 230 26.00 5.48 -1.09
CA PHE A 230 26.58 4.85 -2.28
C PHE A 230 26.09 3.41 -2.47
N ALA A 231 26.04 2.63 -1.40
CA ALA A 231 25.56 1.24 -1.48
C ALA A 231 24.08 1.18 -1.88
N LEU A 232 23.23 2.03 -1.31
CA LEU A 232 21.80 2.10 -1.65
C LEU A 232 21.56 2.56 -3.08
N ASN A 233 22.22 3.63 -3.52
CA ASN A 233 22.09 4.13 -4.88
C ASN A 233 22.52 3.08 -5.92
N ARG A 234 23.64 2.40 -5.68
CA ARG A 234 24.11 1.31 -6.54
C ARG A 234 23.15 0.13 -6.54
N LEU A 235 22.56 -0.20 -5.40
CA LEU A 235 21.56 -1.25 -5.26
C LEU A 235 20.31 -0.92 -6.06
N VAL A 236 19.75 0.30 -5.89
CA VAL A 236 18.55 0.77 -6.61
C VAL A 236 18.78 0.72 -8.11
N LEU A 237 19.90 1.26 -8.59
CA LEU A 237 20.22 1.26 -10.01
C LEU A 237 20.34 -0.17 -10.58
N ARG A 238 21.05 -1.05 -9.87
CA ARG A 238 21.19 -2.46 -10.28
C ARG A 238 19.84 -3.19 -10.29
N MET A 239 19.01 -3.01 -9.28
CA MET A 239 17.67 -3.60 -9.21
C MET A 239 16.81 -3.10 -10.38
N PHE A 240 16.82 -1.80 -10.65
CA PHE A 240 16.08 -1.20 -11.75
C PHE A 240 16.53 -1.79 -13.10
N LEU A 241 17.83 -1.78 -13.40
CA LEU A 241 18.37 -2.30 -14.67
C LEU A 241 18.03 -3.79 -14.86
N MET A 242 18.23 -4.60 -13.84
CA MET A 242 17.91 -6.04 -13.91
C MET A 242 16.42 -6.29 -14.18
N GLN A 243 15.54 -5.59 -13.50
CA GLN A 243 14.09 -5.79 -13.67
C GLN A 243 13.59 -5.18 -14.98
N ALA A 244 14.11 -4.01 -15.38
CA ALA A 244 13.78 -3.41 -16.67
C ALA A 244 14.16 -4.32 -17.83
N THR A 245 15.39 -4.90 -17.79
CA THR A 245 15.84 -5.84 -18.81
C THR A 245 15.00 -7.12 -18.83
N ARG A 246 14.70 -7.70 -17.67
CA ARG A 246 13.83 -8.89 -17.57
C ARG A 246 12.44 -8.62 -18.13
N LEU A 247 11.84 -7.48 -17.77
CA LEU A 247 10.52 -7.11 -18.26
C LEU A 247 10.53 -6.83 -19.76
N ALA A 248 11.55 -6.12 -20.27
CA ALA A 248 11.68 -5.85 -21.69
C ALA A 248 11.81 -7.14 -22.50
N ASN A 249 12.68 -8.07 -22.08
CA ASN A 249 12.82 -9.37 -22.73
C ASN A 249 11.51 -10.15 -22.68
N HIS A 250 10.86 -10.21 -21.51
CA HIS A 250 9.57 -10.88 -21.38
C HIS A 250 8.50 -10.28 -22.30
N LEU A 251 8.46 -8.94 -22.41
CA LEU A 251 7.52 -8.29 -23.33
C LEU A 251 7.80 -8.69 -24.79
N LEU A 252 9.07 -8.79 -25.21
CA LEU A 252 9.42 -9.20 -26.58
C LEU A 252 9.04 -10.65 -26.89
N ASP A 253 9.04 -11.52 -25.88
CA ASP A 253 8.68 -12.95 -26.02
C ASP A 253 7.15 -13.18 -26.05
N LEU A 254 6.33 -12.17 -25.73
CA LEU A 254 4.88 -12.33 -25.66
C LEU A 254 4.24 -12.39 -27.06
N PRO A 255 3.19 -13.24 -27.24
CA PRO A 255 2.53 -13.40 -28.54
C PRO A 255 1.76 -12.13 -28.92
N MET A 256 1.58 -11.90 -30.23
CA MET A 256 0.88 -10.72 -30.78
C MET A 256 -0.52 -10.53 -30.21
N ARG A 257 -1.22 -11.61 -29.83
CA ARG A 257 -2.54 -11.56 -29.20
C ARG A 257 -2.54 -10.72 -27.90
N PHE A 258 -1.42 -10.71 -27.17
CA PHE A 258 -1.25 -9.89 -25.96
C PHE A 258 -1.30 -8.39 -26.29
N TYR A 259 -0.61 -7.97 -27.36
CA TYR A 259 -0.52 -6.56 -27.78
C TYR A 259 -1.81 -6.03 -28.38
N LEU A 260 -2.58 -6.87 -29.06
CA LEU A 260 -3.87 -6.48 -29.63
C LEU A 260 -4.93 -6.11 -28.57
N GLN A 261 -4.75 -6.58 -27.35
CA GLN A 261 -5.69 -6.36 -26.24
C GLN A 261 -5.26 -5.25 -25.27
N ARG A 262 -4.06 -4.68 -25.44
CA ARG A 262 -3.49 -3.70 -24.49
C ARG A 262 -3.08 -2.42 -25.19
N SER A 263 -3.16 -1.31 -24.44
CA SER A 263 -2.66 -0.04 -24.96
C SER A 263 -1.13 0.04 -24.83
N PRO A 264 -0.41 0.57 -25.84
CA PRO A 264 1.03 0.78 -25.72
C PRO A 264 1.42 1.64 -24.52
N GLY A 265 0.58 2.61 -24.14
CA GLY A 265 0.79 3.48 -22.99
C GLY A 265 0.82 2.74 -21.65
N ASP A 266 -0.05 1.71 -21.47
CA ASP A 266 -0.04 0.87 -20.28
C ASP A 266 1.28 0.09 -20.14
N LEU A 267 1.80 -0.43 -21.24
CA LEU A 267 3.08 -1.16 -21.25
C LEU A 267 4.26 -0.25 -20.86
N VAL A 268 4.29 0.97 -21.39
CA VAL A 268 5.31 1.98 -21.02
C VAL A 268 5.20 2.35 -19.55
N GLN A 269 3.97 2.54 -19.05
CA GLN A 269 3.72 2.84 -17.64
C GLN A 269 4.24 1.72 -16.71
N ARG A 270 4.10 0.45 -17.12
CA ARG A 270 4.63 -0.70 -16.34
C ARG A 270 6.15 -0.73 -16.32
N LEU A 271 6.82 -0.34 -17.43
CA LEU A 271 8.28 -0.19 -17.46
C LEU A 271 8.76 0.91 -16.49
N THR A 272 8.11 2.07 -16.51
CA THR A 272 8.45 3.17 -15.59
C THR A 272 8.14 2.84 -14.14
N SER A 273 7.09 2.07 -13.86
CA SER A 273 6.76 1.60 -12.50
C SER A 273 7.88 0.76 -11.86
N ASN A 274 8.69 0.05 -12.64
CA ASN A 274 9.84 -0.68 -12.13
C ASN A 274 10.87 0.24 -11.46
N GLN A 275 11.10 1.44 -12.01
CA GLN A 275 11.99 2.43 -11.39
C GLN A 275 11.46 2.89 -10.04
N VAL A 276 10.16 3.18 -9.97
CA VAL A 276 9.50 3.60 -8.72
C VAL A 276 9.57 2.50 -7.66
N ILE A 277 9.33 1.24 -8.05
CA ILE A 277 9.43 0.09 -7.14
C ILE A 277 10.86 -0.09 -6.64
N ALA A 278 11.86 -0.03 -7.53
CA ALA A 278 13.27 -0.16 -7.15
C ALA A 278 13.70 0.94 -6.18
N ALA A 279 13.31 2.20 -6.45
CA ALA A 279 13.58 3.34 -5.58
C ALA A 279 12.92 3.20 -4.21
N ASN A 280 11.65 2.80 -4.15
CA ASN A 280 10.94 2.60 -2.89
C ASN A 280 11.52 1.44 -2.06
N LEU A 281 11.89 0.32 -2.72
CA LEU A 281 12.52 -0.80 -2.04
C LEU A 281 13.89 -0.43 -1.46
N GLY A 282 14.73 0.25 -2.25
CA GLY A 282 16.08 0.63 -1.82
C GLY A 282 16.07 1.77 -0.79
N ASN A 283 15.43 2.89 -1.13
CA ASN A 283 15.53 4.10 -0.32
C ASN A 283 14.54 4.19 0.84
N GLN A 284 13.40 3.49 0.78
CA GLN A 284 12.41 3.56 1.85
C GLN A 284 12.40 2.30 2.70
N ILE A 285 12.18 1.14 2.11
CA ILE A 285 11.98 -0.10 2.90
C ILE A 285 13.25 -0.50 3.62
N LEU A 286 14.41 -0.48 2.94
CA LEU A 286 15.69 -0.84 3.58
C LEU A 286 16.08 0.16 4.67
N LEU A 287 15.91 1.47 4.44
CA LEU A 287 16.19 2.49 5.47
C LEU A 287 15.23 2.37 6.65
N GLN A 288 13.96 2.01 6.44
CA GLN A 288 13.02 1.78 7.54
C GLN A 288 13.38 0.56 8.38
N ILE A 289 13.87 -0.52 7.76
CA ILE A 289 14.36 -1.71 8.49
C ILE A 289 15.55 -1.32 9.37
N VAL A 290 16.50 -0.55 8.84
CA VAL A 290 17.61 0.00 9.61
C VAL A 290 17.11 0.90 10.75
N GLY A 291 16.17 1.81 10.44
CA GLY A 291 15.55 2.71 11.43
C GLY A 291 14.89 1.97 12.59
N ILE A 292 14.23 0.85 12.33
CA ILE A 292 13.66 -0.01 13.38
C ILE A 292 14.80 -0.62 14.23
N GLY A 293 15.84 -1.13 13.58
CA GLY A 293 17.01 -1.69 14.30
C GLY A 293 17.70 -0.68 15.20
N THR A 294 17.92 0.54 14.70
CA THR A 294 18.53 1.63 15.49
C THR A 294 17.62 2.11 16.61
N ALA A 295 16.30 2.19 16.38
CA ALA A 295 15.33 2.55 17.41
C ALA A 295 15.31 1.53 18.57
N VAL A 296 15.39 0.24 18.25
CA VAL A 296 15.50 -0.83 19.26
C VAL A 296 16.82 -0.70 20.04
N ALA A 297 17.94 -0.45 19.35
CA ALA A 297 19.23 -0.25 20.02
C ALA A 297 19.18 0.95 20.99
N TYR A 298 18.62 2.08 20.56
CA TYR A 298 18.45 3.26 21.43
C TYR A 298 17.50 3.00 22.60
N ALA A 299 16.40 2.28 22.38
CA ALA A 299 15.48 1.90 23.45
C ALA A 299 16.18 1.06 24.52
N ILE A 300 17.01 0.08 24.12
CA ILE A 300 17.78 -0.74 25.04
C ILE A 300 18.74 0.12 25.85
N VAL A 301 19.50 1.01 25.20
CA VAL A 301 20.46 1.89 25.89
C VAL A 301 19.75 2.80 26.87
N LEU A 302 18.62 3.41 26.50
CA LEU A 302 17.84 4.29 27.40
C LEU A 302 17.29 3.53 28.61
N ILE A 303 16.78 2.31 28.42
CA ILE A 303 16.27 1.48 29.54
C ILE A 303 17.41 1.08 30.50
N LEU A 304 18.61 0.77 29.96
CA LEU A 304 19.77 0.43 30.77
C LEU A 304 20.30 1.64 31.55
N MET A 305 20.22 2.85 31.00
CA MET A 305 20.65 4.07 31.68
C MET A 305 19.64 4.51 32.76
N ASN A 306 18.36 4.58 32.40
CA ASN A 306 17.28 4.89 33.33
C ASN A 306 16.00 4.14 32.93
N PRO A 307 15.59 3.10 33.69
CA PRO A 307 14.44 2.26 33.37
C PRO A 307 13.11 3.03 33.29
N LEU A 308 12.95 4.08 34.10
CA LEU A 308 11.72 4.87 34.13
C LEU A 308 11.61 5.74 32.87
N ILE A 309 12.64 6.49 32.54
CA ILE A 309 12.70 7.36 31.36
C ILE A 309 12.67 6.51 30.09
N GLY A 310 13.48 5.44 30.03
CA GLY A 310 13.53 4.51 28.91
C GLY A 310 12.19 3.79 28.70
N GLY A 311 11.52 3.39 29.77
CA GLY A 311 10.18 2.79 29.70
C GLY A 311 9.11 3.74 29.18
N LEU A 312 9.11 5.00 29.60
CA LEU A 312 8.20 6.03 29.10
C LEU A 312 8.44 6.36 27.60
N ALA A 313 9.71 6.50 27.21
CA ALA A 313 10.05 6.79 25.83
C ALA A 313 9.67 5.64 24.87
N THR A 314 9.95 4.39 25.27
CA THR A 314 9.58 3.20 24.48
C THR A 314 8.08 2.98 24.47
N GLY A 315 7.37 3.21 25.58
CA GLY A 315 5.91 3.17 25.66
C GLY A 315 5.26 4.17 24.72
N GLY A 316 5.77 5.40 24.67
CA GLY A 316 5.33 6.43 23.71
C GLY A 316 5.56 6.05 22.27
N ALA A 317 6.70 5.47 21.94
CA ALA A 317 7.00 4.98 20.58
C ALA A 317 6.05 3.83 20.17
N LEU A 318 5.73 2.91 21.10
CA LEU A 318 4.75 1.84 20.86
C LEU A 318 3.33 2.39 20.67
N LEU A 319 2.93 3.38 21.47
CA LEU A 319 1.64 4.06 21.30
C LEU A 319 1.53 4.71 19.92
N LEU A 320 2.60 5.36 19.47
CA LEU A 320 2.67 5.95 18.12
C LEU A 320 2.52 4.89 17.04
N LEU A 321 3.20 3.74 17.16
CA LEU A 321 3.07 2.62 16.22
C LEU A 321 1.62 2.11 16.15
N VAL A 322 0.94 1.99 17.28
CA VAL A 322 -0.47 1.59 17.34
C VAL A 322 -1.35 2.63 16.64
N CYS A 323 -1.14 3.91 16.89
CA CYS A 323 -1.89 5.01 16.26
C CYS A 323 -1.72 5.00 14.73
N VAL A 324 -0.49 4.88 14.24
CA VAL A 324 -0.16 4.78 12.81
C VAL A 324 -0.82 3.55 12.18
N ARG A 325 -0.81 2.40 12.87
CA ARG A 325 -1.44 1.18 12.35
C ARG A 325 -2.95 1.30 12.17
N PHE A 326 -3.63 1.97 13.07
CA PHE A 326 -5.07 2.22 12.94
C PHE A 326 -5.38 3.17 11.78
N THR A 327 -4.55 4.20 11.60
CA THR A 327 -4.76 5.22 10.57
C THR A 327 -4.37 4.72 9.18
N ASN A 328 -3.35 3.86 9.08
CA ASN A 328 -2.81 3.36 7.82
C ASN A 328 -3.86 2.61 6.96
N ARG A 329 -4.78 1.86 7.57
CA ARG A 329 -5.86 1.19 6.82
C ARG A 329 -6.76 2.19 6.09
N ARG A 330 -7.12 3.29 6.75
CA ARG A 330 -7.94 4.36 6.15
C ARG A 330 -7.17 5.12 5.07
N LEU A 331 -5.86 5.26 5.24
CA LEU A 331 -4.97 5.90 4.28
C LEU A 331 -4.89 5.09 2.98
N VAL A 332 -4.71 3.77 3.05
CA VAL A 332 -4.66 2.88 1.88
C VAL A 332 -5.94 2.99 1.06
N ASP A 333 -7.12 2.90 1.70
CA ASP A 333 -8.41 2.98 1.01
C ASP A 333 -8.58 4.34 0.29
N ARG A 334 -8.20 5.44 0.95
CA ARG A 334 -8.29 6.79 0.35
C ARG A 334 -7.26 7.00 -0.75
N SER A 335 -6.04 6.52 -0.57
CA SER A 335 -4.97 6.59 -1.59
C SER A 335 -5.36 5.84 -2.87
N THR A 336 -6.00 4.68 -2.73
CA THR A 336 -6.52 3.93 -3.88
C THR A 336 -7.60 4.72 -4.64
N LYS A 337 -8.43 5.49 -3.93
CA LYS A 337 -9.41 6.38 -4.57
C LYS A 337 -8.74 7.50 -5.36
N VAL A 338 -7.69 8.12 -4.81
CA VAL A 338 -6.90 9.14 -5.52
C VAL A 338 -6.32 8.58 -6.81
N GLN A 339 -5.65 7.43 -6.74
CA GLN A 339 -5.05 6.78 -7.91
C GLN A 339 -6.07 6.56 -9.04
N ARG A 340 -7.29 6.20 -8.70
CA ARG A 340 -8.38 6.00 -9.67
C ARG A 340 -8.86 7.30 -10.30
N GLU A 341 -9.10 8.33 -9.51
CA GLU A 341 -9.57 9.62 -10.05
C GLU A 341 -8.49 10.25 -10.94
N VAL A 342 -7.23 10.15 -10.55
CA VAL A 342 -6.09 10.57 -11.38
C VAL A 342 -5.99 9.73 -12.66
N GLY A 343 -6.16 8.41 -12.57
CA GLY A 343 -6.18 7.54 -13.74
C GLY A 343 -7.30 7.88 -14.73
N ARG A 344 -8.51 8.18 -14.22
CA ARG A 344 -9.65 8.64 -15.07
C ARG A 344 -9.36 9.97 -15.74
N GLN A 345 -8.80 10.90 -14.99
CA GLN A 345 -8.40 12.21 -15.53
C GLN A 345 -7.40 12.07 -16.68
N TYR A 346 -6.36 11.25 -16.50
CA TYR A 346 -5.40 10.95 -17.58
C TYR A 346 -6.06 10.24 -18.77
N GLY A 347 -6.99 9.33 -18.52
CA GLY A 347 -7.74 8.65 -19.57
C GLY A 347 -8.54 9.62 -20.44
N VAL A 348 -9.25 10.56 -19.81
CA VAL A 348 -10.00 11.62 -20.49
C VAL A 348 -9.07 12.52 -21.30
N LEU A 349 -7.97 12.99 -20.69
CA LEU A 349 -6.97 13.82 -21.38
C LEU A 349 -6.40 13.12 -22.63
N MET A 350 -6.02 11.84 -22.50
CA MET A 350 -5.50 11.06 -23.62
C MET A 350 -6.55 10.83 -24.72
N SER A 351 -7.82 10.63 -24.35
CA SER A 351 -8.92 10.56 -25.30
C SER A 351 -9.06 11.86 -26.10
N MET A 352 -9.03 13.01 -25.42
CA MET A 352 -9.08 14.33 -26.04
C MET A 352 -7.90 14.57 -26.98
N LEU A 353 -6.69 14.19 -26.58
CA LEU A 353 -5.50 14.34 -27.44
C LEU A 353 -5.57 13.45 -28.67
N ARG A 354 -6.12 12.24 -28.56
CA ARG A 354 -6.34 11.37 -29.73
C ARG A 354 -7.36 11.92 -30.72
N SER A 355 -8.43 12.55 -30.20
CA SER A 355 -9.47 13.17 -31.02
C SER A 355 -9.28 14.68 -31.23
N ILE A 356 -8.09 15.21 -31.05
CA ILE A 356 -7.83 16.67 -31.06
C ILE A 356 -8.21 17.31 -32.42
N ARG A 357 -8.02 16.60 -33.55
CA ARG A 357 -8.39 17.07 -34.86
C ARG A 357 -9.92 17.25 -34.98
N GLU A 358 -10.68 16.29 -34.47
CA GLU A 358 -12.14 16.31 -34.48
C GLU A 358 -12.67 17.38 -33.54
N LEU A 359 -12.09 17.52 -32.34
CA LEU A 359 -12.43 18.59 -31.40
C LEU A 359 -12.21 19.99 -32.02
N LYS A 360 -11.08 20.17 -32.70
CA LYS A 360 -10.75 21.41 -33.41
C LYS A 360 -11.69 21.67 -34.58
N ALA A 361 -12.01 20.66 -35.39
CA ALA A 361 -12.91 20.78 -36.52
C ALA A 361 -14.34 21.12 -36.11
N THR A 362 -14.77 20.67 -34.92
CA THR A 362 -16.14 20.89 -34.41
C THR A 362 -16.24 22.06 -33.41
N SER A 363 -15.12 22.75 -33.10
CA SER A 363 -15.06 23.86 -32.11
C SER A 363 -15.62 23.49 -30.74
N ARG A 364 -15.38 22.24 -30.27
CA ARG A 364 -15.91 21.72 -28.98
C ARG A 364 -14.87 21.70 -27.87
N GLU A 365 -13.84 22.54 -27.95
CA GLU A 365 -12.74 22.59 -26.97
C GLU A 365 -13.24 22.97 -25.57
N ALA A 366 -14.21 23.89 -25.48
CA ALA A 366 -14.76 24.32 -24.18
C ALA A 366 -15.51 23.19 -23.46
N GLU A 367 -16.25 22.35 -24.21
CA GLU A 367 -16.94 21.19 -23.66
C GLU A 367 -15.95 20.13 -23.18
N ALA A 368 -14.95 19.83 -24.00
CA ALA A 368 -13.88 18.92 -23.65
C ALA A 368 -13.11 19.38 -22.40
N PHE A 369 -12.75 20.69 -22.33
CA PHE A 369 -12.12 21.27 -21.15
C PHE A 369 -13.02 21.14 -19.91
N GLY A 370 -14.32 21.44 -20.02
CA GLY A 370 -15.29 21.30 -18.92
C GLY A 370 -15.35 19.87 -18.39
N GLN A 371 -15.33 18.89 -19.28
CA GLN A 371 -15.30 17.47 -18.90
C GLN A 371 -14.01 17.11 -18.15
N TRP A 372 -12.85 17.51 -18.67
CA TRP A 372 -11.57 17.28 -18.01
C TRP A 372 -11.49 18.00 -16.65
N ALA A 373 -11.92 19.25 -16.58
CA ALA A 373 -11.94 20.04 -15.35
C ALA A 373 -12.80 19.40 -14.24
N GLY A 374 -13.92 18.78 -14.62
CA GLY A 374 -14.75 18.01 -13.69
C GLY A 374 -14.02 16.81 -13.09
N TYR A 375 -13.24 16.07 -13.87
CA TYR A 375 -12.40 14.98 -13.36
C TYR A 375 -11.22 15.49 -12.55
N GLN A 376 -10.61 16.61 -12.95
CA GLN A 376 -9.55 17.28 -12.19
C GLN A 376 -10.05 17.68 -10.80
N ALA A 377 -11.23 18.29 -10.70
CA ALA A 377 -11.82 18.68 -9.41
C ALA A 377 -12.06 17.45 -8.51
N LYS A 378 -12.56 16.34 -9.05
CA LYS A 378 -12.72 15.07 -8.31
C LYS A 378 -11.38 14.53 -7.81
N GLY A 379 -10.33 14.57 -8.63
CA GLY A 379 -8.98 14.18 -8.27
C GLY A 379 -8.41 15.04 -7.13
N VAL A 380 -8.52 16.36 -7.24
CA VAL A 380 -8.08 17.32 -6.20
C VAL A 380 -8.82 17.08 -4.88
N ASN A 381 -10.15 16.92 -4.92
CA ASN A 381 -10.94 16.62 -3.72
C ASN A 381 -10.53 15.31 -3.05
N ALA A 382 -10.29 14.26 -3.85
CA ALA A 382 -9.78 13.00 -3.34
C ALA A 382 -8.38 13.17 -2.71
N GLN A 383 -7.47 13.89 -3.37
CA GLN A 383 -6.13 14.21 -2.87
C GLN A 383 -6.19 15.00 -1.56
N GLN A 384 -7.05 16.01 -1.43
CA GLN A 384 -7.24 16.77 -0.19
C GLN A 384 -7.69 15.89 0.97
N SER A 385 -8.50 14.84 0.71
CA SER A 385 -8.93 13.91 1.74
C SER A 385 -7.79 13.06 2.29
N VAL A 386 -6.80 12.71 1.44
CA VAL A 386 -5.56 12.03 1.82
C VAL A 386 -4.63 12.99 2.53
N SER A 387 -4.44 14.21 2.00
CA SER A 387 -3.54 15.21 2.58
C SER A 387 -3.96 15.61 4.00
N ARG A 388 -5.26 15.75 4.26
CA ARG A 388 -5.76 15.98 5.63
C ARG A 388 -5.41 14.85 6.60
N LEU A 389 -5.49 13.59 6.13
CA LEU A 389 -5.12 12.45 6.96
C LEU A 389 -3.61 12.37 7.18
N ASN A 390 -2.82 12.65 6.13
CA ASN A 390 -1.36 12.74 6.24
C ASN A 390 -0.93 13.85 7.19
N ALA A 391 -1.55 15.03 7.15
CA ALA A 391 -1.24 16.11 8.07
C ALA A 391 -1.40 15.71 9.55
N TRP A 392 -2.42 14.91 9.88
CA TRP A 392 -2.56 14.32 11.22
C TRP A 392 -1.47 13.29 11.53
N LEU A 393 -1.11 12.43 10.56
CA LEU A 393 -0.04 11.46 10.72
C LEU A 393 1.33 12.12 10.88
N ASP A 394 1.56 13.23 10.20
CA ASP A 394 2.81 14.01 10.30
C ASP A 394 2.88 14.83 11.59
N ALA A 395 1.74 15.35 12.06
CA ALA A 395 1.66 16.11 13.31
C ALA A 395 1.74 15.20 14.56
N ALA A 396 1.18 14.00 14.53
CA ALA A 396 1.13 13.11 15.70
C ALA A 396 2.52 12.75 16.26
N PRO A 397 3.56 12.42 15.46
CA PRO A 397 4.91 12.21 15.98
C PRO A 397 5.49 13.44 16.65
N VAL A 398 5.30 14.62 16.05
CA VAL A 398 5.82 15.90 16.58
C VAL A 398 5.18 16.22 17.92
N LEU A 399 3.85 16.08 18.03
CA LEU A 399 3.12 16.31 19.27
C LEU A 399 3.54 15.30 20.36
N LEU A 400 3.62 14.01 20.01
CA LEU A 400 4.06 12.97 20.95
C LEU A 400 5.52 13.19 21.38
N GLN A 401 6.41 13.53 20.48
CA GLN A 401 7.79 13.88 20.82
C GLN A 401 7.83 15.10 21.75
N GLY A 402 7.04 16.13 21.48
CA GLY A 402 6.91 17.31 22.33
C GLY A 402 6.47 16.93 23.76
N VAL A 403 5.37 16.18 23.89
CA VAL A 403 4.85 15.76 25.19
C VAL A 403 5.77 14.80 25.91
N ILE A 404 6.33 13.80 25.23
CA ILE A 404 7.19 12.77 25.86
C ILE A 404 8.56 13.33 26.18
N VAL A 405 9.26 13.96 25.20
CA VAL A 405 10.63 14.43 25.40
C VAL A 405 10.65 15.69 26.26
N TYR A 406 9.89 16.72 25.91
CA TYR A 406 9.94 18.00 26.62
C TYR A 406 9.01 18.01 27.85
N GLY A 407 7.86 17.34 27.79
CA GLY A 407 6.95 17.24 28.93
C GLY A 407 7.43 16.26 29.99
N LEU A 408 7.51 14.98 29.65
CA LEU A 408 7.77 13.92 30.65
C LEU A 408 9.27 13.74 30.94
N VAL A 409 10.11 13.60 29.90
CA VAL A 409 11.55 13.29 30.12
C VAL A 409 12.27 14.45 30.81
N LEU A 410 12.06 15.70 30.37
CA LEU A 410 12.72 16.84 30.99
C LEU A 410 12.16 17.17 32.38
N THR A 411 10.87 17.01 32.61
CA THR A 411 10.29 17.28 33.95
C THR A 411 10.69 16.20 34.95
N LEU A 412 10.61 14.91 34.58
CA LEU A 412 11.01 13.81 35.46
C LEU A 412 12.51 13.75 35.66
N GLY A 413 13.30 13.94 34.58
CA GLY A 413 14.76 14.01 34.69
C GLY A 413 15.22 15.20 35.53
N GLY A 414 14.59 16.38 35.36
CA GLY A 414 14.84 17.54 36.22
C GLY A 414 14.47 17.30 37.68
N TRP A 415 13.37 16.56 37.93
CA TRP A 415 12.98 16.17 39.29
C TRP A 415 14.00 15.20 39.91
N GLU A 416 14.44 14.16 39.23
CA GLU A 416 15.47 13.21 39.70
C GLU A 416 16.79 13.92 40.03
N VAL A 417 17.20 14.87 39.16
CA VAL A 417 18.41 15.69 39.42
C VAL A 417 18.24 16.55 40.68
N MET A 418 17.06 17.13 40.92
CA MET A 418 16.79 17.89 42.17
C MET A 418 16.78 17.01 43.39
N GLU A 419 16.42 15.73 43.30
CA GLU A 419 16.48 14.74 44.36
C GLU A 419 17.88 14.12 44.56
N GLY A 420 18.86 14.50 43.73
CA GLY A 420 20.26 14.02 43.83
C GLY A 420 20.46 12.60 43.29
N ARG A 421 19.60 12.15 42.40
CA ARG A 421 19.72 10.85 41.73
C ARG A 421 20.22 10.97 40.30
#